data_127287c1c671fdb0f4b1c323f97e0966
#
_entry.id   127287c1c671fdb0f4b1c323f97e0966
#
_cell.length_a   1.000
_cell.length_b   1.000
_cell.length_c   1.000
_cell.angle_alpha   90.00
_cell.angle_beta   90.00
_cell.angle_gamma   90.00
#
_symmetry.space_group_name_H-M   'P 1'
#
loop_
_entity.id
_entity.type
_entity.pdbx_description
1 polymer ?
#
loop_
_entity_poly.entity_id
_entity_poly.type
_entity_poly.pdbx_seq_one_letter_code
_entity_poly.pdbx_strand_id
1 'polypeptide(L)'
;MNQQGTRKQENLKQPVVTKQQALRMLETYFGYTSFRPAQEAPIASLLRNEDVIGIMPTGAGKSICFQIPALCKAGLTIVFSPLISLMKDQVDGLLVQNIPAALINSTLTQAEFNKTMYEVRSGKIKLLYIAPERLGSNFFCNVLRALPIAQVIVDEAHCISEWGHDFRPSYRLIGEWLNSLPKRPIVGAFTATATKYVENDIKKLLGLNHANVYVTGFDRPNLSFAVIRTPKRMDYVVHYVRQHANENGIIYCATRKDVDRVYENLTRAGIKVGHYHGGLSDEVRREMQNAYADDKLQVMVATNAFGMGIDKSNVRYVLHYQMPRNMESYYQEAGRAGRDGAPAECILLYSGQDVQVHKYLIEQSIETPERQAVELRKLQSMIDYCFCSNCLRKYMLNYFGESTVWTTCDNCSSCKGSGDKVNVTKEAKAIFRAIMGTDERYGASMITSIVRGERTDRIMRAGHDALPVFGLLSDVDEKSIKGLIQQFVASGYLRSSTGKYPVLSLTAGAEEVLAGHKEVEEIRQHVSVPSRTSRSTSTTLRGKSSSGSGGLFEHLRQHRKRLAEKAGLRPYLIFPDTVLIDLANLRPTTLGEFGNVKGVGEAKLKKYGLSFLQAIAEYKG
;
A
#
# COMPACT_ATOMS: atom_id res chain seq x y z
N MET A 1 45.71 -57.23 -8.50
CA MET A 1 44.87 -56.99 -7.30
C MET A 1 44.64 -55.47 -7.17
N ASN A 2 43.62 -54.99 -7.78
CA ASN A 2 43.18 -53.54 -7.72
C ASN A 2 41.96 -53.41 -6.83
N GLN A 3 42.13 -52.85 -5.66
CA GLN A 3 40.98 -52.41 -4.83
C GLN A 3 40.62 -50.97 -5.19
N GLN A 4 39.59 -50.82 -5.98
CA GLN A 4 38.91 -49.52 -6.16
C GLN A 4 37.96 -49.28 -4.97
N GLY A 5 38.39 -48.38 -4.08
CA GLY A 5 37.53 -47.86 -3.00
C GLY A 5 36.51 -46.88 -3.54
N THR A 6 35.28 -47.31 -3.68
CA THR A 6 34.12 -46.47 -3.94
C THR A 6 33.79 -45.63 -2.70
N ARG A 7 34.19 -44.36 -2.70
CA ARG A 7 33.66 -43.37 -1.73
C ARG A 7 32.19 -43.13 -2.04
N LYS A 8 31.30 -43.72 -1.27
CA LYS A 8 29.91 -43.31 -1.17
C LYS A 8 29.86 -41.85 -0.68
N GLN A 9 29.41 -40.93 -1.53
CA GLN A 9 29.00 -39.61 -1.10
C GLN A 9 27.73 -39.79 -0.28
N GLU A 10 27.85 -39.72 1.03
CA GLU A 10 26.70 -39.54 1.92
C GLU A 10 26.10 -38.19 1.66
N ASN A 11 24.95 -38.19 1.01
CA ASN A 11 24.02 -37.06 0.95
C ASN A 11 23.53 -36.77 2.40
N LEU A 12 24.22 -35.90 3.11
CA LEU A 12 23.78 -35.33 4.36
C LEU A 12 22.45 -34.62 4.08
N LYS A 13 21.34 -35.32 4.30
CA LYS A 13 20.00 -34.72 4.33
C LYS A 13 20.05 -33.67 5.45
N GLN A 14 19.96 -32.38 5.10
CA GLN A 14 19.78 -31.33 6.11
C GLN A 14 18.59 -31.71 7.00
N PRO A 15 18.69 -31.55 8.33
CA PRO A 15 17.61 -31.90 9.23
C PRO A 15 16.37 -31.07 8.87
N VAL A 16 15.24 -31.75 8.75
CA VAL A 16 13.95 -31.12 8.45
C VAL A 16 13.59 -30.19 9.62
N VAL A 17 13.61 -28.89 9.37
CA VAL A 17 13.22 -27.87 10.36
C VAL A 17 11.76 -28.03 10.72
N THR A 18 11.46 -28.22 11.99
CA THR A 18 10.08 -28.42 12.46
C THR A 18 9.34 -27.10 12.66
N LYS A 19 7.99 -27.14 12.59
CA LYS A 19 7.13 -25.99 12.93
C LYS A 19 7.43 -25.46 14.33
N GLN A 20 7.73 -26.34 15.29
CA GLN A 20 8.07 -25.95 16.67
C GLN A 20 9.36 -25.12 16.74
N GLN A 21 10.38 -25.48 15.95
CA GLN A 21 11.61 -24.68 15.88
C GLN A 21 11.34 -23.29 15.30
N ALA A 22 10.52 -23.19 14.25
CA ALA A 22 10.12 -21.92 13.68
C ALA A 22 9.31 -21.05 14.66
N LEU A 23 8.42 -21.63 15.44
CA LEU A 23 7.68 -20.93 16.50
C LEU A 23 8.60 -20.44 17.62
N ARG A 24 9.58 -21.24 18.04
CA ARG A 24 10.59 -20.79 19.01
C ARG A 24 11.38 -19.59 18.50
N MET A 25 11.79 -19.57 17.21
CA MET A 25 12.47 -18.41 16.63
C MET A 25 11.55 -17.18 16.62
N LEU A 26 10.27 -17.37 16.30
CA LEU A 26 9.28 -16.30 16.30
C LEU A 26 9.11 -15.70 17.71
N GLU A 27 9.00 -16.53 18.72
CA GLU A 27 8.85 -16.10 20.11
C GLU A 27 10.12 -15.40 20.63
N THR A 28 11.28 -16.03 20.47
CA THR A 28 12.57 -15.50 20.94
C THR A 28 12.90 -14.13 20.35
N TYR A 29 12.79 -13.99 19.03
CA TYR A 29 13.24 -12.76 18.35
C TYR A 29 12.14 -11.71 18.24
N PHE A 30 10.88 -12.12 18.06
CA PHE A 30 9.78 -11.20 17.73
C PHE A 30 8.72 -11.08 18.82
N GLY A 31 8.72 -11.96 19.83
CA GLY A 31 7.76 -11.95 20.95
C GLY A 31 6.35 -12.37 20.56
N TYR A 32 6.20 -13.21 19.52
CA TYR A 32 4.91 -13.75 19.11
C TYR A 32 4.90 -15.26 19.29
N THR A 33 3.84 -15.80 19.91
CA THR A 33 3.66 -17.22 20.19
C THR A 33 3.03 -18.00 19.05
N SER A 34 2.47 -17.32 18.05
CA SER A 34 1.83 -17.94 16.89
C SER A 34 2.03 -17.12 15.63
N PHE A 35 2.10 -17.79 14.48
CA PHE A 35 2.03 -17.13 13.18
C PHE A 35 0.64 -16.58 12.93
N ARG A 36 0.55 -15.50 12.16
CA ARG A 36 -0.72 -15.10 11.55
C ARG A 36 -1.12 -16.16 10.52
N PRO A 37 -2.44 -16.40 10.28
CA PRO A 37 -2.88 -17.42 9.31
C PRO A 37 -2.21 -17.31 7.94
N ALA A 38 -2.00 -16.09 7.48
CA ALA A 38 -1.36 -15.78 6.20
C ALA A 38 0.15 -16.14 6.14
N GLN A 39 0.83 -16.32 7.26
CA GLN A 39 2.28 -16.53 7.33
C GLN A 39 2.67 -18.00 7.37
N GLU A 40 1.81 -18.86 7.90
CA GLU A 40 2.16 -20.25 8.23
C GLU A 40 2.53 -21.07 6.98
N ALA A 41 1.72 -21.01 5.94
CA ALA A 41 1.92 -21.81 4.72
C ALA A 41 3.19 -21.39 3.93
N PRO A 42 3.45 -20.10 3.65
CA PRO A 42 4.70 -19.67 3.02
C PRO A 42 5.96 -20.06 3.82
N ILE A 43 5.92 -19.91 5.17
CA ILE A 43 7.02 -20.32 6.04
C ILE A 43 7.28 -21.82 5.93
N ALA A 44 6.22 -22.63 6.00
CA ALA A 44 6.33 -24.07 5.91
C ALA A 44 6.94 -24.51 4.58
N SER A 45 6.54 -23.93 3.45
CA SER A 45 7.11 -24.24 2.14
C SER A 45 8.59 -23.86 2.04
N LEU A 46 8.96 -22.66 2.47
CA LEU A 46 10.39 -22.28 2.48
C LEU A 46 11.22 -23.20 3.38
N LEU A 47 10.68 -23.65 4.52
CA LEU A 47 11.37 -24.61 5.40
C LEU A 47 11.55 -26.00 4.75
N ARG A 48 10.59 -26.43 3.91
CA ARG A 48 10.69 -27.67 3.11
C ARG A 48 11.57 -27.55 1.87
N ASN A 49 12.22 -26.41 1.67
CA ASN A 49 13.03 -26.10 0.49
C ASN A 49 12.20 -26.03 -0.80
N GLU A 50 11.01 -25.49 -0.74
CA GLU A 50 10.14 -25.23 -1.88
C GLU A 50 10.15 -23.74 -2.23
N ASP A 51 10.12 -23.42 -3.53
CA ASP A 51 9.99 -22.05 -4.00
C ASP A 51 8.61 -21.48 -3.66
N VAL A 52 8.55 -20.19 -3.34
CA VAL A 52 7.33 -19.53 -2.88
C VAL A 52 7.10 -18.22 -3.63
N ILE A 53 5.84 -17.97 -4.02
CA ILE A 53 5.33 -16.65 -4.38
C ILE A 53 4.30 -16.25 -3.33
N GLY A 54 4.59 -15.20 -2.57
CA GLY A 54 3.69 -14.66 -1.53
C GLY A 54 3.08 -13.32 -1.96
N ILE A 55 1.79 -13.31 -2.28
CA ILE A 55 1.02 -12.09 -2.55
C ILE A 55 0.24 -11.78 -1.28
N MET A 56 0.75 -10.82 -0.51
CA MET A 56 0.29 -10.53 0.85
C MET A 56 0.16 -9.02 1.06
N PRO A 57 -0.93 -8.51 1.64
CA PRO A 57 -1.14 -7.08 1.82
C PRO A 57 -0.04 -6.43 2.66
N THR A 58 0.10 -5.12 2.52
CA THR A 58 0.98 -4.33 3.39
C THR A 58 0.51 -4.48 4.84
N GLY A 59 1.44 -4.72 5.77
CA GLY A 59 1.11 -4.95 7.18
C GLY A 59 0.73 -6.40 7.55
N ALA A 60 0.62 -7.32 6.58
CA ALA A 60 0.39 -8.75 6.85
C ALA A 60 1.61 -9.46 7.49
N GLY A 61 2.76 -8.80 7.50
CA GLY A 61 4.01 -9.35 8.06
C GLY A 61 4.78 -10.23 7.07
N LYS A 62 4.86 -9.80 5.80
CA LYS A 62 5.65 -10.46 4.74
C LYS A 62 7.08 -10.79 5.19
N SER A 63 7.74 -9.86 5.86
CA SER A 63 9.14 -10.03 6.29
C SER A 63 9.34 -11.24 7.19
N ILE A 64 8.41 -11.53 8.09
CA ILE A 64 8.44 -12.72 8.97
C ILE A 64 8.45 -14.01 8.14
N CYS A 65 7.76 -14.03 6.98
CA CYS A 65 7.66 -15.23 6.15
C CYS A 65 9.01 -15.71 5.63
N PHE A 66 9.99 -14.84 5.46
CA PHE A 66 11.33 -15.21 5.02
C PHE A 66 12.42 -15.06 6.11
N GLN A 67 12.20 -14.18 7.10
CA GLN A 67 13.14 -13.99 8.21
C GLN A 67 13.18 -15.22 9.13
N ILE A 68 12.04 -15.83 9.43
CA ILE A 68 11.98 -17.05 10.25
C ILE A 68 12.68 -18.23 9.54
N PRO A 69 12.40 -18.57 8.27
CA PRO A 69 13.18 -19.57 7.57
C PRO A 69 14.68 -19.25 7.50
N ALA A 70 15.06 -17.98 7.35
CA ALA A 70 16.46 -17.57 7.39
C ALA A 70 17.13 -17.94 8.72
N LEU A 71 16.46 -17.71 9.86
CA LEU A 71 16.98 -18.05 11.18
C LEU A 71 17.10 -19.56 11.43
N CYS A 72 16.21 -20.34 10.82
CA CYS A 72 16.17 -21.79 11.00
C CYS A 72 17.16 -22.55 10.11
N LYS A 73 17.54 -22.00 8.95
CA LYS A 73 18.41 -22.68 7.97
C LYS A 73 19.87 -22.36 8.20
N ALA A 74 20.77 -23.30 7.89
CA ALA A 74 22.19 -23.03 7.78
C ALA A 74 22.50 -22.26 6.48
N GLY A 75 23.47 -21.34 6.50
CA GLY A 75 23.87 -20.54 5.35
C GLY A 75 23.27 -19.13 5.32
N LEU A 76 23.55 -18.42 4.25
CA LEU A 76 23.19 -17.01 4.04
C LEU A 76 21.84 -16.89 3.35
N THR A 77 21.02 -15.96 3.82
CA THR A 77 19.83 -15.50 3.10
C THR A 77 20.15 -14.18 2.39
N ILE A 78 20.01 -14.15 1.06
CA ILE A 78 20.09 -12.91 0.29
C ILE A 78 18.67 -12.37 0.10
N VAL A 79 18.48 -11.05 0.35
CA VAL A 79 17.23 -10.35 0.16
C VAL A 79 17.44 -9.22 -0.84
N PHE A 80 16.87 -9.34 -2.03
CA PHE A 80 16.81 -8.23 -2.99
C PHE A 80 15.64 -7.31 -2.65
N SER A 81 15.91 -6.01 -2.52
CA SER A 81 14.90 -5.01 -2.20
C SER A 81 15.14 -3.72 -2.99
N PRO A 82 14.08 -2.99 -3.42
CA PRO A 82 14.21 -1.92 -4.42
C PRO A 82 14.76 -0.60 -3.88
N LEU A 83 14.81 -0.41 -2.56
CA LEU A 83 15.10 0.88 -1.95
C LEU A 83 16.08 0.79 -0.78
N ILE A 84 17.08 1.65 -0.82
CA ILE A 84 18.12 1.76 0.21
C ILE A 84 17.51 2.07 1.58
N SER A 85 16.52 2.98 1.63
CA SER A 85 15.85 3.35 2.89
C SER A 85 15.09 2.18 3.50
N LEU A 86 14.39 1.38 2.69
CA LEU A 86 13.67 0.19 3.15
C LEU A 86 14.65 -0.87 3.68
N MET A 87 15.73 -1.13 2.93
CA MET A 87 16.77 -2.07 3.37
C MET A 87 17.37 -1.65 4.71
N LYS A 88 17.67 -0.36 4.87
CA LYS A 88 18.22 0.18 6.12
C LYS A 88 17.26 -0.05 7.29
N ASP A 89 15.98 0.27 7.13
CA ASP A 89 14.97 0.08 8.17
C ASP A 89 14.81 -1.39 8.57
N GLN A 90 14.82 -2.29 7.58
CA GLN A 90 14.74 -3.72 7.83
C GLN A 90 16.00 -4.22 8.57
N VAL A 91 17.20 -3.81 8.15
CA VAL A 91 18.45 -4.19 8.81
C VAL A 91 18.53 -3.61 10.22
N ASP A 92 18.23 -2.34 10.43
CA ASP A 92 18.22 -1.71 11.75
C ASP A 92 17.23 -2.45 12.68
N GLY A 93 16.05 -2.81 12.18
CA GLY A 93 15.05 -3.57 12.93
C GLY A 93 15.54 -4.96 13.34
N LEU A 94 16.25 -5.66 12.46
CA LEU A 94 16.85 -6.97 12.74
C LEU A 94 17.97 -6.87 13.78
N LEU A 95 18.84 -5.87 13.66
CA LEU A 95 19.94 -5.63 14.61
C LEU A 95 19.44 -5.31 16.02
N VAL A 96 18.33 -4.55 16.14
CA VAL A 96 17.65 -4.30 17.43
C VAL A 96 17.17 -5.60 18.09
N GLN A 97 16.84 -6.61 17.28
CA GLN A 97 16.42 -7.92 17.74
C GLN A 97 17.57 -8.92 17.88
N ASN A 98 18.82 -8.45 17.82
CA ASN A 98 20.04 -9.28 17.82
C ASN A 98 20.10 -10.31 16.67
N ILE A 99 19.46 -10.03 15.55
CA ILE A 99 19.54 -10.84 14.33
C ILE A 99 20.67 -10.26 13.46
N PRO A 100 21.73 -11.02 13.15
CA PRO A 100 22.84 -10.53 12.35
C PRO A 100 22.41 -10.27 10.90
N ALA A 101 22.32 -9.01 10.52
CA ALA A 101 21.96 -8.57 9.19
C ALA A 101 22.89 -7.45 8.70
N ALA A 102 23.05 -7.36 7.39
CA ALA A 102 23.80 -6.30 6.74
C ALA A 102 23.14 -5.89 5.42
N LEU A 103 23.53 -4.72 4.88
CA LEU A 103 23.07 -4.26 3.58
C LEU A 103 24.25 -3.90 2.66
N ILE A 104 24.07 -4.11 1.36
CA ILE A 104 24.99 -3.69 0.31
C ILE A 104 24.22 -2.88 -0.75
N ASN A 105 24.63 -1.62 -0.90
CA ASN A 105 24.04 -0.70 -1.87
C ASN A 105 25.14 0.13 -2.57
N SER A 106 24.75 1.12 -3.37
CA SER A 106 25.69 2.00 -4.10
C SER A 106 26.33 3.10 -3.22
N THR A 107 25.86 3.31 -2.00
CA THR A 107 26.35 4.39 -1.13
C THR A 107 27.46 3.94 -0.19
N LEU A 108 27.76 2.64 -0.11
CA LEU A 108 28.84 2.11 0.73
C LEU A 108 30.20 2.52 0.18
N THR A 109 31.08 2.98 1.08
CA THR A 109 32.51 3.12 0.78
C THR A 109 33.17 1.77 0.57
N GLN A 110 34.32 1.75 -0.12
CA GLN A 110 35.06 0.49 -0.35
C GLN A 110 35.49 -0.19 0.97
N ALA A 111 35.80 0.58 2.00
CA ALA A 111 36.16 0.05 3.31
C ALA A 111 34.96 -0.64 4.00
N GLU A 112 33.79 -0.02 3.97
CA GLU A 112 32.55 -0.60 4.50
C GLU A 112 32.12 -1.85 3.73
N PHE A 113 32.23 -1.82 2.39
CA PHE A 113 31.97 -2.97 1.56
C PHE A 113 32.89 -4.15 1.93
N ASN A 114 34.20 -3.92 2.02
CA ASN A 114 35.16 -4.97 2.37
C ASN A 114 34.91 -5.53 3.77
N LYS A 115 34.60 -4.69 4.75
CA LYS A 115 34.23 -5.10 6.11
C LYS A 115 32.98 -6.00 6.08
N THR A 116 31.93 -5.55 5.42
CA THR A 116 30.67 -6.31 5.29
C THR A 116 30.92 -7.66 4.64
N MET A 117 31.71 -7.70 3.55
CA MET A 117 32.03 -8.94 2.86
C MET A 117 32.87 -9.91 3.70
N TYR A 118 33.77 -9.39 4.53
CA TYR A 118 34.50 -10.20 5.50
C TYR A 118 33.54 -10.84 6.53
N GLU A 119 32.62 -10.09 7.09
CA GLU A 119 31.62 -10.57 8.04
C GLU A 119 30.66 -11.59 7.41
N VAL A 120 30.27 -11.40 6.15
CA VAL A 120 29.46 -12.35 5.38
C VAL A 120 30.22 -13.68 5.17
N ARG A 121 31.47 -13.60 4.69
CA ARG A 121 32.32 -14.79 4.45
C ARG A 121 32.65 -15.56 5.72
N SER A 122 32.79 -14.86 6.84
CA SER A 122 33.03 -15.48 8.16
C SER A 122 31.76 -16.08 8.78
N GLY A 123 30.61 -16.02 8.10
CA GLY A 123 29.34 -16.57 8.58
C GLY A 123 28.68 -15.75 9.73
N LYS A 124 29.19 -14.56 10.01
CA LYS A 124 28.63 -13.67 11.04
C LYS A 124 27.31 -13.05 10.63
N ILE A 125 27.03 -12.90 9.33
CA ILE A 125 25.81 -12.32 8.80
C ILE A 125 24.85 -13.43 8.36
N LYS A 126 23.59 -13.30 8.78
CA LYS A 126 22.53 -14.26 8.48
C LYS A 126 21.63 -13.80 7.32
N LEU A 127 21.32 -12.50 7.28
CA LEU A 127 20.53 -11.89 6.20
C LEU A 127 21.35 -10.76 5.56
N LEU A 128 21.51 -10.84 4.24
CA LEU A 128 22.20 -9.82 3.45
C LEU A 128 21.20 -9.16 2.49
N TYR A 129 20.89 -7.89 2.73
CA TYR A 129 20.05 -7.09 1.86
C TYR A 129 20.87 -6.46 0.75
N ILE A 130 20.42 -6.59 -0.50
CA ILE A 130 21.15 -6.14 -1.70
C ILE A 130 20.23 -5.34 -2.61
N ALA A 131 20.72 -4.19 -3.09
CA ALA A 131 20.06 -3.45 -4.16
C ALA A 131 20.29 -4.20 -5.50
N PRO A 132 19.22 -4.50 -6.28
CA PRO A 132 19.32 -5.27 -7.52
C PRO A 132 20.30 -4.68 -8.55
N GLU A 133 20.50 -3.35 -8.55
CA GLU A 133 21.45 -2.65 -9.42
C GLU A 133 22.89 -3.13 -9.27
N ARG A 134 23.24 -3.70 -8.10
CA ARG A 134 24.59 -4.26 -7.85
C ARG A 134 24.88 -5.48 -8.73
N LEU A 135 23.86 -6.19 -9.20
CA LEU A 135 24.01 -7.32 -10.12
C LEU A 135 24.48 -6.92 -11.53
N GLY A 136 24.46 -5.64 -11.88
CA GLY A 136 25.10 -5.13 -13.09
C GLY A 136 26.63 -5.25 -13.10
N SER A 137 27.26 -5.59 -11.95
CA SER A 137 28.71 -5.80 -11.84
C SER A 137 29.05 -7.29 -11.88
N ASN A 138 29.77 -7.74 -12.92
CA ASN A 138 30.27 -9.12 -13.03
C ASN A 138 31.15 -9.52 -11.84
N PHE A 139 31.99 -8.58 -11.35
CA PHE A 139 32.78 -8.79 -10.15
C PHE A 139 31.91 -9.15 -8.95
N PHE A 140 30.87 -8.37 -8.71
CA PHE A 140 29.96 -8.60 -7.58
C PHE A 140 29.18 -9.91 -7.73
N CYS A 141 28.71 -10.24 -8.93
CA CYS A 141 28.06 -11.53 -9.20
C CYS A 141 28.97 -12.72 -8.89
N ASN A 142 30.27 -12.65 -9.24
CA ASN A 142 31.25 -13.70 -8.93
C ASN A 142 31.50 -13.82 -7.42
N VAL A 143 31.53 -12.69 -6.71
CA VAL A 143 31.64 -12.68 -5.24
C VAL A 143 30.45 -13.37 -4.59
N LEU A 144 29.24 -13.11 -5.04
CA LEU A 144 28.03 -13.75 -4.52
C LEU A 144 27.97 -15.25 -4.82
N ARG A 145 28.46 -15.70 -5.99
CA ARG A 145 28.49 -17.12 -6.37
C ARG A 145 29.33 -17.99 -5.42
N ALA A 146 30.32 -17.40 -4.76
CA ALA A 146 31.20 -18.11 -3.83
C ALA A 146 30.61 -18.22 -2.40
N LEU A 147 29.44 -17.65 -2.13
CA LEU A 147 28.84 -17.67 -0.81
C LEU A 147 27.93 -18.90 -0.60
N PRO A 148 27.82 -19.42 0.64
CA PRO A 148 26.92 -20.52 0.97
C PRO A 148 25.46 -20.04 1.07
N ILE A 149 24.83 -19.80 -0.08
CA ILE A 149 23.46 -19.24 -0.14
C ILE A 149 22.45 -20.33 0.17
N ALA A 150 21.69 -20.17 1.24
CA ALA A 150 20.61 -21.07 1.64
C ALA A 150 19.28 -20.75 0.91
N GLN A 151 18.97 -19.46 0.76
CA GLN A 151 17.78 -18.99 0.06
C GLN A 151 17.97 -17.56 -0.48
N VAL A 152 17.22 -17.25 -1.52
CA VAL A 152 17.14 -15.91 -2.11
C VAL A 152 15.71 -15.40 -1.98
N ILE A 153 15.56 -14.19 -1.48
CA ILE A 153 14.28 -13.52 -1.34
C ILE A 153 14.23 -12.31 -2.29
N VAL A 154 13.15 -12.20 -3.01
CA VAL A 154 12.87 -11.04 -3.87
C VAL A 154 11.70 -10.29 -3.23
N ASP A 155 12.02 -9.23 -2.50
CA ASP A 155 11.01 -8.34 -1.90
C ASP A 155 10.52 -7.35 -2.95
N GLU A 156 9.26 -6.93 -2.84
CA GLU A 156 8.54 -6.14 -3.83
C GLU A 156 8.68 -6.72 -5.25
N ALA A 157 8.47 -8.04 -5.37
CA ALA A 157 8.71 -8.80 -6.60
C ALA A 157 7.92 -8.29 -7.83
N HIS A 158 6.85 -7.52 -7.63
CA HIS A 158 6.11 -6.85 -8.71
C HIS A 158 6.99 -5.89 -9.54
N CYS A 159 8.12 -5.41 -8.97
CA CYS A 159 9.06 -4.55 -9.68
C CYS A 159 9.73 -5.22 -10.90
N ILE A 160 9.67 -6.56 -11.01
CA ILE A 160 10.23 -7.30 -12.15
C ILE A 160 9.38 -7.18 -13.42
N SER A 161 8.08 -6.93 -13.26
CA SER A 161 7.09 -6.91 -14.34
C SER A 161 6.92 -5.51 -14.91
N GLU A 162 6.96 -5.39 -16.23
CA GLU A 162 6.63 -4.14 -16.93
C GLU A 162 5.16 -3.72 -16.73
N TRP A 163 4.32 -4.67 -16.38
CA TRP A 163 2.90 -4.46 -16.07
C TRP A 163 2.67 -4.12 -14.60
N GLY A 164 3.72 -4.20 -13.77
CA GLY A 164 3.72 -3.73 -12.38
C GLY A 164 3.59 -2.21 -12.32
N HIS A 165 3.12 -1.70 -11.20
CA HIS A 165 2.96 -0.25 -11.00
C HIS A 165 4.29 0.49 -10.73
N ASP A 166 5.38 -0.24 -10.39
CA ASP A 166 6.73 0.28 -10.16
C ASP A 166 7.77 -0.64 -10.84
N PHE A 167 7.75 -0.69 -12.16
CA PHE A 167 8.71 -1.49 -12.91
C PHE A 167 10.14 -0.96 -12.74
N ARG A 168 11.07 -1.87 -12.45
CA ARG A 168 12.51 -1.59 -12.33
C ARG A 168 13.32 -2.55 -13.18
N PRO A 169 13.99 -2.06 -14.24
CA PRO A 169 14.79 -2.92 -15.13
C PRO A 169 15.83 -3.77 -14.40
N SER A 170 16.43 -3.23 -13.31
CA SER A 170 17.41 -3.93 -12.49
C SER A 170 16.91 -5.24 -11.86
N TYR A 171 15.59 -5.37 -11.64
CA TYR A 171 15.00 -6.61 -11.12
C TYR A 171 15.12 -7.80 -12.06
N ARG A 172 15.21 -7.56 -13.38
CA ARG A 172 15.43 -8.63 -14.37
C ARG A 172 16.79 -9.30 -14.20
N LEU A 173 17.80 -8.55 -13.75
CA LEU A 173 19.13 -9.08 -13.46
C LEU A 173 19.11 -10.17 -12.38
N ILE A 174 18.10 -10.18 -11.49
CA ILE A 174 17.95 -11.21 -10.46
C ILE A 174 17.73 -12.58 -11.10
N GLY A 175 16.82 -12.69 -12.08
CA GLY A 175 16.54 -13.93 -12.79
C GLY A 175 17.75 -14.41 -13.60
N GLU A 176 18.43 -13.52 -14.31
CA GLU A 176 19.66 -13.82 -15.06
C GLU A 176 20.75 -14.34 -14.13
N TRP A 177 20.96 -13.69 -12.98
CA TRP A 177 21.92 -14.11 -11.98
C TRP A 177 21.56 -15.47 -11.38
N LEU A 178 20.30 -15.72 -10.99
CA LEU A 178 19.83 -17.00 -10.47
C LEU A 178 20.10 -18.15 -11.45
N ASN A 179 19.86 -17.93 -12.75
CA ASN A 179 20.13 -18.92 -13.79
C ASN A 179 21.62 -19.17 -14.02
N SER A 180 22.49 -18.24 -13.63
CA SER A 180 23.95 -18.36 -13.74
C SER A 180 24.62 -19.12 -12.59
N LEU A 181 23.86 -19.45 -11.52
CA LEU A 181 24.39 -20.13 -10.35
C LEU A 181 24.59 -21.62 -10.61
N PRO A 182 25.73 -22.23 -10.18
CA PRO A 182 25.97 -23.67 -10.33
C PRO A 182 24.92 -24.54 -9.64
N LYS A 183 24.42 -24.06 -8.52
CA LYS A 183 23.30 -24.66 -7.78
C LYS A 183 22.31 -23.56 -7.43
N ARG A 184 21.12 -23.65 -8.00
CA ARG A 184 20.06 -22.69 -7.74
C ARG A 184 19.57 -22.83 -6.30
N PRO A 185 19.59 -21.76 -5.49
CA PRO A 185 18.99 -21.74 -4.15
C PRO A 185 17.46 -21.71 -4.26
N ILE A 186 16.80 -21.91 -3.12
CA ILE A 186 15.36 -21.71 -3.01
C ILE A 186 15.06 -20.22 -3.16
N VAL A 187 13.97 -19.90 -3.84
CA VAL A 187 13.55 -18.52 -4.07
C VAL A 187 12.19 -18.25 -3.44
N GLY A 188 12.12 -17.20 -2.65
CA GLY A 188 10.87 -16.61 -2.16
C GLY A 188 10.63 -15.25 -2.80
N ALA A 189 9.57 -15.09 -3.58
CA ALA A 189 9.18 -13.82 -4.18
C ALA A 189 7.96 -13.26 -3.46
N PHE A 190 8.10 -12.07 -2.85
CA PHE A 190 7.04 -11.46 -2.04
C PHE A 190 6.63 -10.10 -2.58
N THR A 191 5.32 -9.84 -2.60
CA THR A 191 4.77 -8.54 -2.99
C THR A 191 3.45 -8.26 -2.28
N ALA A 192 3.07 -6.97 -2.20
CA ALA A 192 1.77 -6.57 -1.67
C ALA A 192 0.67 -6.58 -2.73
N THR A 193 1.03 -6.37 -3.99
CA THR A 193 0.09 -6.20 -5.10
C THR A 193 0.59 -6.97 -6.32
N ALA A 194 -0.19 -7.91 -6.80
CA ALA A 194 0.06 -8.54 -8.07
C ALA A 194 -1.27 -8.93 -8.71
N THR A 195 -1.49 -8.44 -9.91
CA THR A 195 -2.52 -9.00 -10.81
C THR A 195 -2.04 -10.35 -11.35
N LYS A 196 -2.91 -11.12 -11.98
CA LYS A 196 -2.54 -12.41 -12.57
C LYS A 196 -1.44 -12.29 -13.63
N TYR A 197 -1.41 -11.18 -14.36
CA TYR A 197 -0.35 -10.88 -15.33
C TYR A 197 1.00 -10.70 -14.64
N VAL A 198 1.05 -9.91 -13.56
CA VAL A 198 2.27 -9.70 -12.77
C VAL A 198 2.74 -10.99 -12.10
N GLU A 199 1.83 -11.82 -11.58
CA GLU A 199 2.17 -13.14 -11.03
C GLU A 199 2.85 -14.04 -12.08
N ASN A 200 2.30 -14.08 -13.30
CA ASN A 200 2.87 -14.87 -14.40
C ASN A 200 4.27 -14.36 -14.80
N ASP A 201 4.49 -13.05 -14.84
CA ASP A 201 5.80 -12.47 -15.10
C ASP A 201 6.81 -12.83 -14.00
N ILE A 202 6.43 -12.75 -12.73
CA ILE A 202 7.27 -13.18 -11.60
C ILE A 202 7.69 -14.64 -11.78
N LYS A 203 6.74 -15.53 -12.11
CA LYS A 203 7.03 -16.95 -12.38
C LYS A 203 8.04 -17.12 -13.50
N LYS A 204 7.79 -16.48 -14.63
CA LYS A 204 8.62 -16.62 -15.84
C LYS A 204 10.01 -16.04 -15.64
N LEU A 205 10.08 -14.79 -15.16
CA LEU A 205 11.35 -14.04 -15.11
C LEU A 205 12.27 -14.49 -13.98
N LEU A 206 11.73 -15.04 -12.87
CA LEU A 206 12.54 -15.63 -11.79
C LEU A 206 12.69 -17.15 -11.90
N GLY A 207 12.14 -17.80 -12.93
CA GLY A 207 12.20 -19.26 -13.07
C GLY A 207 11.42 -20.02 -11.99
N LEU A 208 10.27 -19.47 -11.53
CA LEU A 208 9.45 -20.00 -10.44
C LEU A 208 8.25 -20.83 -10.95
N ASN A 209 8.46 -21.65 -11.98
CA ASN A 209 7.37 -22.38 -12.65
C ASN A 209 6.65 -23.38 -11.73
N HIS A 210 7.33 -23.89 -10.70
CA HIS A 210 6.79 -24.88 -9.75
C HIS A 210 6.63 -24.30 -8.33
N ALA A 211 6.68 -22.98 -8.18
CA ALA A 211 6.54 -22.34 -6.88
C ALA A 211 5.11 -22.48 -6.31
N ASN A 212 5.03 -22.68 -5.00
CA ASN A 212 3.76 -22.55 -4.29
C ASN A 212 3.33 -21.09 -4.24
N VAL A 213 2.13 -20.80 -4.73
CA VAL A 213 1.57 -19.44 -4.76
C VAL A 213 0.60 -19.27 -3.61
N TYR A 214 0.87 -18.29 -2.75
CA TYR A 214 0.03 -17.95 -1.61
C TYR A 214 -0.53 -16.55 -1.78
N VAL A 215 -1.83 -16.45 -2.01
CA VAL A 215 -2.58 -15.20 -2.02
C VAL A 215 -3.38 -15.15 -0.71
N THR A 216 -3.04 -14.22 0.18
CA THR A 216 -3.60 -14.22 1.54
C THR A 216 -4.73 -13.22 1.73
N GLY A 217 -5.28 -12.73 0.62
CA GLY A 217 -6.31 -11.70 0.60
C GLY A 217 -5.73 -10.27 0.62
N PHE A 218 -6.57 -9.34 0.24
CA PHE A 218 -6.26 -7.91 0.18
C PHE A 218 -7.04 -7.10 1.22
N ASP A 219 -7.92 -7.75 1.99
CA ASP A 219 -8.75 -7.04 2.96
C ASP A 219 -7.95 -6.53 4.17
N ARG A 220 -8.23 -5.28 4.52
CA ARG A 220 -7.70 -4.58 5.69
C ARG A 220 -8.87 -4.03 6.51
N PRO A 221 -9.50 -4.84 7.39
CA PRO A 221 -10.72 -4.44 8.11
C PRO A 221 -10.57 -3.18 8.96
N ASN A 222 -9.36 -2.90 9.44
CA ASN A 222 -9.06 -1.72 10.25
C ASN A 222 -8.99 -0.40 9.46
N LEU A 223 -8.99 -0.45 8.11
CA LEU A 223 -8.97 0.76 7.28
C LEU A 223 -10.40 1.16 6.91
N SER A 224 -10.74 2.42 7.07
CA SER A 224 -11.95 3.00 6.47
C SER A 224 -11.60 3.69 5.15
N PHE A 225 -12.50 3.62 4.17
CA PHE A 225 -12.30 4.23 2.86
C PHE A 225 -13.37 5.28 2.59
N ALA A 226 -12.94 6.46 2.16
CA ALA A 226 -13.85 7.53 1.77
C ALA A 226 -13.40 8.18 0.46
N VAL A 227 -14.34 8.42 -0.44
CA VAL A 227 -14.14 9.26 -1.63
C VAL A 227 -14.97 10.53 -1.46
N ILE A 228 -14.32 11.69 -1.56
CA ILE A 228 -14.93 13.00 -1.38
C ILE A 228 -14.76 13.81 -2.66
N ARG A 229 -15.88 14.23 -3.22
CA ARG A 229 -15.92 15.07 -4.42
C ARG A 229 -16.11 16.53 -3.99
N THR A 230 -15.03 17.29 -3.93
CA THR A 230 -15.09 18.70 -3.53
C THR A 230 -14.20 19.60 -4.38
N PRO A 231 -14.68 20.79 -4.80
CA PRO A 231 -13.81 21.78 -5.43
C PRO A 231 -12.89 22.49 -4.41
N LYS A 232 -13.23 22.46 -3.13
CA LYS A 232 -12.50 23.13 -2.03
C LYS A 232 -11.56 22.19 -1.31
N ARG A 233 -10.67 21.52 -2.06
CA ARG A 233 -9.76 20.51 -1.50
C ARG A 233 -8.83 21.06 -0.42
N MET A 234 -8.26 22.25 -0.62
CA MET A 234 -7.33 22.84 0.34
C MET A 234 -8.02 23.13 1.68
N ASP A 235 -9.22 23.71 1.64
CA ASP A 235 -9.99 24.00 2.86
C ASP A 235 -10.32 22.69 3.60
N TYR A 236 -10.69 21.65 2.85
CA TYR A 236 -10.94 20.32 3.42
C TYR A 236 -9.68 19.77 4.11
N VAL A 237 -8.53 19.79 3.44
CA VAL A 237 -7.26 19.28 4.00
C VAL A 237 -6.88 20.02 5.28
N VAL A 238 -6.88 21.36 5.26
CA VAL A 238 -6.52 22.17 6.44
C VAL A 238 -7.48 21.89 7.61
N HIS A 239 -8.78 21.78 7.33
CA HIS A 239 -9.79 21.49 8.35
C HIS A 239 -9.57 20.09 8.93
N TYR A 240 -9.44 19.08 8.07
CA TYR A 240 -9.24 17.69 8.47
C TYR A 240 -8.00 17.51 9.34
N VAL A 241 -6.85 18.04 8.91
CA VAL A 241 -5.59 17.92 9.66
C VAL A 241 -5.68 18.60 11.04
N ARG A 242 -6.39 19.73 11.15
CA ARG A 242 -6.64 20.39 12.44
C ARG A 242 -7.51 19.56 13.39
N GLN A 243 -8.49 18.84 12.87
CA GLN A 243 -9.32 17.94 13.68
C GLN A 243 -8.52 16.73 14.20
N HIS A 244 -7.47 16.33 13.45
CA HIS A 244 -6.61 15.18 13.76
C HIS A 244 -5.21 15.63 14.25
N ALA A 245 -5.18 16.72 15.01
CA ALA A 245 -3.94 17.41 15.42
C ALA A 245 -2.96 16.55 16.25
N ASN A 246 -3.39 15.43 16.82
CA ASN A 246 -2.57 14.51 17.60
C ASN A 246 -2.27 13.18 16.87
N GLU A 247 -2.59 13.09 15.59
CA GLU A 247 -2.49 11.89 14.79
C GLU A 247 -1.46 12.06 13.67
N ASN A 248 -0.69 10.99 13.41
CA ASN A 248 0.25 10.99 12.30
C ASN A 248 -0.49 10.72 10.98
N GLY A 249 -0.22 11.55 9.97
CA GLY A 249 -0.83 11.42 8.66
C GLY A 249 0.11 11.58 7.49
N ILE A 250 -0.31 11.05 6.33
CA ILE A 250 0.37 11.25 5.05
C ILE A 250 -0.63 11.86 4.06
N ILE A 251 -0.21 12.89 3.33
CA ILE A 251 -0.99 13.52 2.27
C ILE A 251 -0.28 13.32 0.95
N TYR A 252 -0.89 12.54 0.05
CA TYR A 252 -0.35 12.29 -1.28
C TYR A 252 -0.84 13.30 -2.30
N CYS A 253 0.08 13.85 -3.09
CA CYS A 253 -0.19 14.74 -4.21
C CYS A 253 0.37 14.15 -5.51
N ALA A 254 -0.30 14.38 -6.64
CA ALA A 254 0.11 13.89 -7.94
C ALA A 254 1.36 14.61 -8.50
N THR A 255 1.58 15.88 -8.13
CA THR A 255 2.67 16.71 -8.67
C THR A 255 3.52 17.33 -7.55
N ARG A 256 4.80 17.62 -7.86
CA ARG A 256 5.72 18.34 -6.97
C ARG A 256 5.16 19.70 -6.56
N LYS A 257 4.61 20.45 -7.52
CA LYS A 257 4.00 21.76 -7.31
C LYS A 257 2.83 21.71 -6.32
N ASP A 258 2.02 20.65 -6.36
CA ASP A 258 0.93 20.49 -5.41
C ASP A 258 1.44 20.11 -4.02
N VAL A 259 2.53 19.34 -3.92
CA VAL A 259 3.19 19.05 -2.64
C VAL A 259 3.63 20.36 -1.98
N ASP A 260 4.35 21.22 -2.70
CA ASP A 260 4.83 22.49 -2.16
C ASP A 260 3.69 23.40 -1.76
N ARG A 261 2.63 23.48 -2.60
CA ARG A 261 1.43 24.28 -2.30
C ARG A 261 0.70 23.83 -1.04
N VAL A 262 0.51 22.51 -0.88
CA VAL A 262 -0.16 21.95 0.31
C VAL A 262 0.71 22.15 1.55
N TYR A 263 2.01 21.88 1.45
CA TYR A 263 3.00 22.12 2.51
C TYR A 263 2.97 23.56 3.01
N GLU A 264 3.06 24.55 2.12
CA GLU A 264 3.03 25.96 2.50
C GLU A 264 1.72 26.35 3.21
N ASN A 265 0.56 25.87 2.72
CA ASN A 265 -0.72 26.20 3.33
C ASN A 265 -0.86 25.59 4.73
N LEU A 266 -0.41 24.35 4.93
CA LEU A 266 -0.42 23.71 6.24
C LEU A 266 0.58 24.38 7.21
N THR A 267 1.76 24.77 6.73
CA THR A 267 2.74 25.53 7.52
C THR A 267 2.19 26.88 7.96
N ARG A 268 1.55 27.64 7.06
CA ARG A 268 0.87 28.91 7.40
C ARG A 268 -0.29 28.69 8.40
N ALA A 269 -0.88 27.51 8.40
CA ALA A 269 -1.93 27.12 9.35
C ALA A 269 -1.37 26.71 10.73
N GLY A 270 -0.04 26.75 10.93
CA GLY A 270 0.65 26.41 12.18
C GLY A 270 0.82 24.91 12.44
N ILE A 271 0.71 24.07 11.40
CA ILE A 271 0.81 22.62 11.50
C ILE A 271 2.28 22.18 11.33
N LYS A 272 2.75 21.24 12.17
CA LYS A 272 4.08 20.62 12.05
C LYS A 272 4.09 19.63 10.88
N VAL A 273 4.42 20.10 9.70
CA VAL A 273 4.35 19.35 8.44
C VAL A 273 5.71 19.29 7.77
N GLY A 274 6.01 18.16 7.15
CA GLY A 274 7.14 17.96 6.24
C GLY A 274 6.68 17.81 4.79
N HIS A 275 7.59 17.98 3.84
CA HIS A 275 7.34 17.74 2.43
C HIS A 275 8.37 16.78 1.83
N TYR A 276 7.97 16.00 0.81
CA TYR A 276 8.85 15.03 0.18
C TYR A 276 8.49 14.80 -1.29
N HIS A 277 9.44 15.08 -2.19
CA HIS A 277 9.32 14.76 -3.61
C HIS A 277 10.69 14.68 -4.28
N GLY A 278 10.79 14.08 -5.45
CA GLY A 278 12.05 13.87 -6.17
C GLY A 278 12.77 15.13 -6.69
N GLY A 279 12.21 16.32 -6.50
CA GLY A 279 12.87 17.60 -6.81
C GLY A 279 13.67 18.18 -5.63
N LEU A 280 13.55 17.62 -4.43
CA LEU A 280 14.33 18.01 -3.26
C LEU A 280 15.71 17.36 -3.27
N SER A 281 16.71 18.00 -2.63
CA SER A 281 18.03 17.39 -2.45
C SER A 281 17.95 16.13 -1.59
N ASP A 282 18.94 15.26 -1.69
CA ASP A 282 19.01 14.02 -0.91
C ASP A 282 19.09 14.29 0.61
N GLU A 283 19.76 15.40 0.99
CA GLU A 283 19.86 15.82 2.38
C GLU A 283 18.49 16.19 2.94
N VAL A 284 17.74 17.06 2.23
CA VAL A 284 16.40 17.51 2.66
C VAL A 284 15.43 16.32 2.71
N ARG A 285 15.47 15.44 1.69
CA ARG A 285 14.63 14.23 1.68
C ARG A 285 14.90 13.35 2.89
N ARG A 286 16.17 13.13 3.22
CA ARG A 286 16.59 12.33 4.37
C ARG A 286 16.20 12.98 5.70
N GLU A 287 16.39 14.31 5.82
CA GLU A 287 16.01 15.07 7.01
C GLU A 287 14.49 14.98 7.26
N MET A 288 13.66 15.28 6.27
CA MET A 288 12.21 15.24 6.39
C MET A 288 11.70 13.82 6.71
N GLN A 289 12.26 12.81 6.05
CA GLN A 289 11.91 11.41 6.32
C GLN A 289 12.26 11.00 7.75
N ASN A 290 13.45 11.35 8.24
CA ASN A 290 13.86 11.06 9.62
C ASN A 290 12.99 11.83 10.63
N ALA A 291 12.75 13.12 10.41
CA ALA A 291 11.92 13.92 11.29
C ALA A 291 10.48 13.38 11.41
N TYR A 292 9.90 12.87 10.29
CA TYR A 292 8.60 12.22 10.32
C TYR A 292 8.65 10.85 11.02
N ALA A 293 9.68 10.05 10.77
CA ALA A 293 9.86 8.75 11.43
C ALA A 293 10.06 8.88 12.95
N ASP A 294 10.72 9.97 13.39
CA ASP A 294 11.02 10.28 14.80
C ASP A 294 9.87 11.00 15.53
N ASP A 295 8.67 11.09 14.95
CA ASP A 295 7.53 11.84 15.49
C ASP A 295 7.82 13.34 15.76
N LYS A 296 8.81 13.93 15.07
CA LYS A 296 9.09 15.37 15.11
C LYS A 296 8.14 16.15 14.18
N LEU A 297 7.74 15.51 13.09
CA LEU A 297 6.72 15.99 12.17
C LEU A 297 5.49 15.07 12.28
N GLN A 298 4.32 15.67 12.24
CA GLN A 298 3.05 14.99 12.42
C GLN A 298 2.44 14.57 11.08
N VAL A 299 2.62 15.40 10.07
CA VAL A 299 2.09 15.22 8.73
C VAL A 299 3.22 15.24 7.72
N MET A 300 3.15 14.33 6.74
CA MET A 300 4.03 14.35 5.57
C MET A 300 3.20 14.61 4.32
N VAL A 301 3.52 15.66 3.57
CA VAL A 301 2.96 15.94 2.24
C VAL A 301 3.93 15.45 1.19
N ALA A 302 3.50 14.56 0.29
CA ALA A 302 4.46 13.93 -0.60
C ALA A 302 3.86 13.51 -1.95
N THR A 303 4.74 13.29 -2.94
CA THR A 303 4.42 12.47 -4.11
C THR A 303 4.56 10.98 -3.78
N ASN A 304 4.21 10.10 -4.71
CA ASN A 304 4.44 8.65 -4.62
C ASN A 304 5.92 8.27 -4.35
N ALA A 305 6.88 9.19 -4.57
CA ALA A 305 8.28 9.00 -4.21
C ALA A 305 8.48 8.80 -2.69
N PHE A 306 7.59 9.33 -1.85
CA PHE A 306 7.52 9.07 -0.43
C PHE A 306 6.64 7.85 -0.18
N GLY A 307 7.20 6.70 -0.32
CA GLY A 307 6.32 5.56 -0.24
C GLY A 307 7.05 4.29 0.13
N MET A 308 7.73 3.70 -0.81
CA MET A 308 8.51 2.51 -0.55
C MET A 308 9.61 2.84 0.47
N GLY A 309 9.70 2.06 1.55
CA GLY A 309 10.71 2.26 2.60
C GLY A 309 10.24 2.99 3.86
N ILE A 310 8.95 3.33 3.98
CA ILE A 310 8.41 3.89 5.22
C ILE A 310 7.64 2.80 5.95
N ASP A 311 8.17 2.38 7.09
CA ASP A 311 7.54 1.37 7.95
C ASP A 311 7.03 1.98 9.27
N LYS A 312 6.54 3.23 9.21
CA LYS A 312 5.90 3.87 10.36
C LYS A 312 4.56 3.21 10.63
N SER A 313 4.43 2.53 11.76
CA SER A 313 3.26 1.71 12.08
C SER A 313 2.04 2.51 12.52
N ASN A 314 2.25 3.70 13.10
CA ASN A 314 1.24 4.53 13.76
C ASN A 314 0.68 5.66 12.87
N VAL A 315 0.59 5.45 11.56
CA VAL A 315 -0.09 6.37 10.64
C VAL A 315 -1.61 6.18 10.79
N ARG A 316 -2.32 7.22 11.22
CA ARG A 316 -3.76 7.15 11.49
C ARG A 316 -4.62 7.56 10.30
N TYR A 317 -4.06 8.32 9.36
CA TYR A 317 -4.77 8.63 8.12
C TYR A 317 -3.81 8.76 6.92
N VAL A 318 -4.32 8.38 5.76
CA VAL A 318 -3.73 8.67 4.45
C VAL A 318 -4.76 9.44 3.64
N LEU A 319 -4.40 10.65 3.24
CA LEU A 319 -5.24 11.53 2.45
C LEU A 319 -4.63 11.70 1.05
N HIS A 320 -5.39 11.38 0.02
CA HIS A 320 -5.01 11.66 -1.36
C HIS A 320 -5.61 13.01 -1.77
N TYR A 321 -4.77 14.03 -1.90
CA TYR A 321 -5.17 15.37 -2.34
C TYR A 321 -5.68 15.35 -3.79
N GLN A 322 -5.16 14.44 -4.58
CA GLN A 322 -5.58 14.14 -5.95
C GLN A 322 -5.72 12.62 -6.10
N MET A 323 -6.59 12.22 -7.02
CA MET A 323 -6.77 10.80 -7.35
C MET A 323 -5.44 10.18 -7.80
N PRO A 324 -5.05 9.00 -7.29
CA PRO A 324 -3.90 8.24 -7.79
C PRO A 324 -4.12 7.77 -9.24
N ARG A 325 -3.02 7.40 -9.91
CA ARG A 325 -3.04 6.97 -11.31
C ARG A 325 -3.79 5.65 -11.55
N ASN A 326 -3.74 4.73 -10.57
CA ASN A 326 -4.35 3.41 -10.66
C ASN A 326 -4.67 2.86 -9.26
N MET A 327 -5.42 1.76 -9.23
CA MET A 327 -5.85 1.09 -7.99
C MET A 327 -4.69 0.48 -7.21
N GLU A 328 -3.64 0.00 -7.89
CA GLU A 328 -2.48 -0.60 -7.25
C GLU A 328 -1.70 0.44 -6.44
N SER A 329 -1.45 1.62 -7.03
CA SER A 329 -0.81 2.75 -6.32
C SER A 329 -1.68 3.21 -5.15
N TYR A 330 -2.99 3.36 -5.36
CA TYR A 330 -3.92 3.72 -4.29
C TYR A 330 -3.87 2.75 -3.13
N TYR A 331 -3.94 1.45 -3.41
CA TYR A 331 -3.92 0.40 -2.39
C TYR A 331 -2.60 0.40 -1.60
N GLN A 332 -1.46 0.55 -2.26
CA GLN A 332 -0.16 0.63 -1.59
C GLN A 332 0.00 1.87 -0.72
N GLU A 333 -0.43 3.04 -1.22
CA GLU A 333 -0.36 4.31 -0.51
C GLU A 333 -1.32 4.32 0.68
N ALA A 334 -2.58 3.95 0.48
CA ALA A 334 -3.59 3.80 1.53
C ALA A 334 -3.18 2.74 2.58
N GLY A 335 -2.57 1.65 2.13
CA GLY A 335 -2.09 0.55 2.99
C GLY A 335 -0.98 0.92 3.98
N ARG A 336 -0.45 2.15 3.92
CA ARG A 336 0.50 2.68 4.92
C ARG A 336 -0.19 3.05 6.21
N ALA A 337 -1.49 3.34 6.16
CA ALA A 337 -2.29 3.58 7.35
C ALA A 337 -2.47 2.30 8.16
N GLY A 338 -2.52 2.43 9.48
CA GLY A 338 -2.89 1.38 10.41
C GLY A 338 -2.10 0.07 10.29
N ARG A 339 -0.79 0.10 10.05
CA ARG A 339 0.04 -1.11 9.96
C ARG A 339 0.12 -1.87 11.28
N ASP A 340 -0.09 -1.19 12.37
CA ASP A 340 -0.19 -1.75 13.73
C ASP A 340 -1.53 -2.46 14.00
N GLY A 341 -2.48 -2.41 13.06
CA GLY A 341 -3.82 -2.98 13.20
C GLY A 341 -4.84 -2.05 13.86
N ALA A 342 -4.43 -0.88 14.35
CA ALA A 342 -5.36 0.12 14.88
C ALA A 342 -6.20 0.74 13.74
N PRO A 343 -7.42 1.24 14.06
CA PRO A 343 -8.27 1.93 13.08
C PRO A 343 -7.54 3.09 12.42
N ALA A 344 -7.72 3.22 11.10
CA ALA A 344 -7.12 4.31 10.33
C ALA A 344 -8.01 4.68 9.13
N GLU A 345 -7.88 5.92 8.66
CA GLU A 345 -8.73 6.48 7.61
C GLU A 345 -7.95 6.67 6.29
N CYS A 346 -8.57 6.27 5.19
CA CYS A 346 -8.07 6.46 3.83
C CYS A 346 -9.04 7.33 3.05
N ILE A 347 -8.66 8.60 2.83
CA ILE A 347 -9.53 9.60 2.22
C ILE A 347 -8.98 9.98 0.85
N LEU A 348 -9.83 9.95 -0.16
CA LEU A 348 -9.49 10.35 -1.51
C LEU A 348 -10.32 11.56 -1.91
N LEU A 349 -9.66 12.66 -2.26
CA LEU A 349 -10.29 13.85 -2.81
C LEU A 349 -10.25 13.78 -4.34
N TYR A 350 -11.43 13.73 -4.96
CA TYR A 350 -11.57 13.60 -6.41
C TYR A 350 -11.91 14.94 -7.08
N SER A 351 -11.31 15.16 -8.23
CA SER A 351 -11.76 16.16 -9.22
C SER A 351 -11.51 15.67 -10.64
N GLY A 352 -12.40 16.04 -11.57
CA GLY A 352 -12.22 15.67 -12.98
C GLY A 352 -10.93 16.19 -13.63
N GLN A 353 -10.30 17.21 -13.08
CA GLN A 353 -8.98 17.69 -13.54
C GLN A 353 -7.88 16.66 -13.33
N ASP A 354 -7.96 15.82 -12.31
CA ASP A 354 -6.96 14.77 -12.03
C ASP A 354 -6.86 13.78 -13.18
N VAL A 355 -8.00 13.45 -13.79
CA VAL A 355 -8.07 12.54 -14.95
C VAL A 355 -7.27 13.09 -16.12
N GLN A 356 -7.37 14.40 -16.41
CA GLN A 356 -6.64 15.05 -17.51
C GLN A 356 -5.12 15.03 -17.25
N VAL A 357 -4.72 15.31 -16.00
CA VAL A 357 -3.31 15.25 -15.60
C VAL A 357 -2.75 13.84 -15.81
N HIS A 358 -3.46 12.81 -15.37
CA HIS A 358 -2.99 11.43 -15.53
C HIS A 358 -2.98 10.97 -17.00
N LYS A 359 -3.98 11.33 -17.80
CA LYS A 359 -3.96 11.04 -19.24
C LYS A 359 -2.76 11.67 -19.93
N TYR A 360 -2.50 12.95 -19.65
CA TYR A 360 -1.33 13.64 -20.18
C TYR A 360 -0.02 12.96 -19.77
N LEU A 361 0.13 12.60 -18.48
CA LEU A 361 1.33 11.91 -17.99
C LEU A 361 1.52 10.53 -18.65
N ILE A 362 0.43 9.78 -18.89
CA ILE A 362 0.48 8.48 -19.57
C ILE A 362 0.96 8.68 -21.03
N GLU A 363 0.39 9.64 -21.73
CA GLU A 363 0.76 9.94 -23.13
C GLU A 363 2.23 10.38 -23.27
N GLN A 364 2.76 11.13 -22.29
CA GLN A 364 4.15 11.63 -22.33
C GLN A 364 5.19 10.61 -21.85
N SER A 365 4.82 9.68 -20.97
CA SER A 365 5.78 8.77 -20.32
C SER A 365 5.87 7.38 -20.95
N ILE A 366 4.94 7.04 -21.85
CA ILE A 366 4.83 5.69 -22.41
C ILE A 366 4.83 5.77 -23.93
N GLU A 367 5.81 5.14 -24.56
CA GLU A 367 6.00 5.21 -26.01
C GLU A 367 5.13 4.20 -26.78
N THR A 368 4.85 3.03 -26.19
CA THR A 368 4.13 1.95 -26.90
C THR A 368 2.61 2.07 -26.74
N PRO A 369 1.82 2.02 -27.84
CA PRO A 369 0.36 2.14 -27.80
C PRO A 369 -0.31 1.06 -26.94
N GLU A 370 0.21 -0.18 -26.96
CA GLU A 370 -0.31 -1.30 -26.19
C GLU A 370 -0.19 -1.02 -24.68
N ARG A 371 0.93 -0.49 -24.25
CA ARG A 371 1.17 -0.12 -22.85
C ARG A 371 0.35 1.10 -22.44
N GLN A 372 0.20 2.10 -23.32
CA GLN A 372 -0.71 3.22 -23.07
C GLN A 372 -2.15 2.73 -22.87
N ALA A 373 -2.63 1.80 -23.69
CA ALA A 373 -3.98 1.25 -23.56
C ALA A 373 -4.20 0.52 -22.23
N VAL A 374 -3.19 -0.20 -21.72
CA VAL A 374 -3.26 -0.86 -20.40
C VAL A 374 -3.33 0.16 -19.28
N GLU A 375 -2.46 1.18 -19.32
CA GLU A 375 -2.45 2.21 -18.27
C GLU A 375 -3.72 3.06 -18.27
N LEU A 376 -4.30 3.32 -19.44
CA LEU A 376 -5.61 3.99 -19.54
C LEU A 376 -6.74 3.13 -18.98
N ARG A 377 -6.70 1.78 -19.13
CA ARG A 377 -7.66 0.88 -18.48
C ARG A 377 -7.53 0.91 -16.96
N LYS A 378 -6.30 0.89 -16.44
CA LYS A 378 -6.04 1.01 -14.98
C LYS A 378 -6.54 2.36 -14.45
N LEU A 379 -6.30 3.45 -15.18
CA LEU A 379 -6.82 4.77 -14.85
C LEU A 379 -8.35 4.77 -14.84
N GLN A 380 -9.00 4.13 -15.82
CA GLN A 380 -10.46 4.02 -15.85
C GLN A 380 -11.01 3.30 -14.62
N SER A 381 -10.40 2.17 -14.22
CA SER A 381 -10.79 1.48 -12.98
C SER A 381 -10.67 2.36 -11.74
N MET A 382 -9.67 3.24 -11.68
CA MET A 382 -9.53 4.19 -10.58
C MET A 382 -10.63 5.29 -10.62
N ILE A 383 -11.00 5.74 -11.80
CA ILE A 383 -12.13 6.67 -11.99
C ILE A 383 -13.43 6.00 -11.53
N ASP A 384 -13.67 4.76 -11.97
CA ASP A 384 -14.86 3.99 -11.62
C ASP A 384 -14.95 3.79 -10.09
N TYR A 385 -13.82 3.54 -9.42
CA TYR A 385 -13.76 3.53 -7.95
C TYR A 385 -14.22 4.86 -7.33
N CYS A 386 -13.81 5.99 -7.90
CA CYS A 386 -14.20 7.32 -7.41
C CYS A 386 -15.69 7.62 -7.59
N PHE A 387 -16.37 6.93 -8.52
CA PHE A 387 -17.80 7.07 -8.77
C PHE A 387 -18.62 5.89 -8.26
N CYS A 388 -18.00 4.92 -7.61
CA CYS A 388 -18.68 3.73 -7.11
C CYS A 388 -19.72 4.11 -6.04
N SER A 389 -20.99 3.82 -6.31
CA SER A 389 -22.09 3.96 -5.36
C SER A 389 -22.23 2.75 -4.43
N ASN A 390 -21.65 1.61 -4.82
CA ASN A 390 -21.59 0.40 -4.03
C ASN A 390 -20.43 0.46 -3.01
N CYS A 391 -20.23 -0.63 -2.26
CA CYS A 391 -19.17 -0.73 -1.28
C CYS A 391 -17.78 -0.50 -1.90
N LEU A 392 -17.08 0.56 -1.51
CA LEU A 392 -15.73 0.90 -1.98
C LEU A 392 -14.72 -0.22 -1.68
N ARG A 393 -14.81 -0.83 -0.51
CA ARG A 393 -13.94 -1.95 -0.12
C ARG A 393 -14.15 -3.15 -1.03
N LYS A 394 -15.40 -3.54 -1.29
CA LYS A 394 -15.73 -4.64 -2.21
C LYS A 394 -15.24 -4.37 -3.62
N TYR A 395 -15.39 -3.15 -4.12
CA TYR A 395 -14.86 -2.76 -5.43
C TYR A 395 -13.35 -3.00 -5.51
N MET A 396 -12.60 -2.54 -4.51
CA MET A 396 -11.15 -2.69 -4.45
C MET A 396 -10.72 -4.16 -4.36
N LEU A 397 -11.39 -4.97 -3.53
CA LEU A 397 -11.10 -6.40 -3.40
C LEU A 397 -11.37 -7.15 -4.71
N ASN A 398 -12.49 -6.87 -5.36
CA ASN A 398 -12.83 -7.44 -6.68
C ASN A 398 -11.80 -7.06 -7.75
N TYR A 399 -11.27 -5.84 -7.73
CA TYR A 399 -10.21 -5.42 -8.66
C TYR A 399 -8.96 -6.29 -8.54
N PHE A 400 -8.60 -6.70 -7.34
CA PHE A 400 -7.48 -7.62 -7.09
C PHE A 400 -7.85 -9.11 -7.24
N GLY A 401 -9.07 -9.43 -7.65
CA GLY A 401 -9.55 -10.79 -7.87
C GLY A 401 -10.02 -11.51 -6.61
N GLU A 402 -10.23 -10.78 -5.50
CA GLU A 402 -10.77 -11.34 -4.26
C GLU A 402 -12.30 -11.21 -4.23
N SER A 403 -12.99 -12.36 -4.22
CA SER A 403 -14.45 -12.42 -4.11
C SER A 403 -14.87 -12.32 -2.64
N THR A 404 -15.91 -11.55 -2.37
CA THR A 404 -16.49 -11.42 -1.01
C THR A 404 -17.93 -11.91 -1.00
N VAL A 405 -18.32 -12.62 0.06
CA VAL A 405 -19.71 -13.07 0.26
C VAL A 405 -20.63 -11.95 0.76
N TRP A 406 -20.05 -10.92 1.38
CA TRP A 406 -20.78 -9.75 1.90
C TRP A 406 -20.94 -8.67 0.81
N THR A 407 -22.02 -7.90 0.90
CA THR A 407 -22.32 -6.78 -0.01
C THR A 407 -21.89 -5.43 0.53
N THR A 408 -21.87 -5.27 1.85
CA THR A 408 -21.50 -4.04 2.57
C THR A 408 -20.39 -4.34 3.56
N CYS A 409 -19.47 -3.39 3.76
CA CYS A 409 -18.37 -3.53 4.72
C CYS A 409 -18.60 -2.72 6.01
N ASP A 410 -19.66 -1.92 6.08
CA ASP A 410 -20.03 -1.01 7.17
C ASP A 410 -18.91 -0.06 7.64
N ASN A 411 -17.85 0.06 6.84
CA ASN A 411 -16.67 0.86 7.14
C ASN A 411 -16.13 1.69 5.96
N CYS A 412 -16.94 1.95 4.94
CA CYS A 412 -16.60 2.91 3.89
C CYS A 412 -17.68 3.97 3.72
N SER A 413 -17.34 5.09 3.06
CA SER A 413 -18.28 6.20 2.89
C SER A 413 -19.57 5.81 2.17
N SER A 414 -19.50 4.87 1.21
CA SER A 414 -20.68 4.39 0.50
C SER A 414 -21.59 3.51 1.39
N CYS A 415 -21.01 2.69 2.29
CA CYS A 415 -21.80 1.83 3.20
C CYS A 415 -22.35 2.60 4.41
N LYS A 416 -21.59 3.53 4.97
CA LYS A 416 -22.02 4.36 6.12
C LYS A 416 -23.09 5.39 5.75
N GLY A 417 -23.26 5.65 4.46
CA GLY A 417 -24.32 6.45 3.85
C GLY A 417 -24.71 7.72 4.60
N SER A 418 -23.92 8.79 4.48
CA SER A 418 -24.35 10.13 4.92
C SER A 418 -24.89 10.97 3.75
N GLY A 419 -25.21 10.34 2.61
CA GLY A 419 -25.77 11.00 1.44
C GLY A 419 -27.25 10.68 1.26
N ASP A 420 -28.02 11.68 0.81
CA ASP A 420 -29.38 11.43 0.38
C ASP A 420 -29.37 10.52 -0.85
N LYS A 421 -30.10 9.42 -0.76
CA LYS A 421 -30.37 8.59 -1.93
C LYS A 421 -31.36 9.33 -2.82
N VAL A 422 -30.93 9.71 -4.00
CA VAL A 422 -31.76 10.37 -5.01
C VAL A 422 -32.06 9.37 -6.11
N ASN A 423 -33.32 9.18 -6.43
CA ASN A 423 -33.73 8.39 -7.58
C ASN A 423 -33.37 9.14 -8.87
N VAL A 424 -32.47 8.59 -9.66
CA VAL A 424 -32.00 9.15 -10.95
C VAL A 424 -32.40 8.28 -12.13
N THR A 425 -33.46 7.49 -11.97
CA THR A 425 -33.95 6.58 -13.01
C THR A 425 -34.40 7.32 -14.27
N LYS A 426 -34.93 8.53 -14.14
CA LYS A 426 -35.33 9.37 -15.28
C LYS A 426 -34.13 9.80 -16.09
N GLU A 427 -33.09 10.30 -15.44
CA GLU A 427 -31.82 10.70 -16.04
C GLU A 427 -31.10 9.50 -16.69
N ALA A 428 -31.08 8.35 -15.99
CA ALA A 428 -30.52 7.11 -16.50
C ALA A 428 -31.21 6.67 -17.80
N LYS A 429 -32.56 6.63 -17.82
CA LYS A 429 -33.32 6.29 -19.02
C LYS A 429 -33.06 7.24 -20.19
N ALA A 430 -32.95 8.54 -19.95
CA ALA A 430 -32.63 9.53 -20.97
C ALA A 430 -31.24 9.27 -21.59
N ILE A 431 -30.23 9.07 -20.74
CA ILE A 431 -28.85 8.80 -21.15
C ILE A 431 -28.75 7.46 -21.90
N PHE A 432 -29.37 6.37 -21.38
CA PHE A 432 -29.32 5.05 -22.00
C PHE A 432 -30.01 5.03 -23.37
N ARG A 433 -31.16 5.71 -23.50
CA ARG A 433 -31.84 5.85 -24.81
C ARG A 433 -31.03 6.69 -25.80
N ALA A 434 -30.29 7.73 -25.33
CA ALA A 434 -29.40 8.48 -26.20
C ALA A 434 -28.25 7.61 -26.72
N ILE A 435 -27.67 6.77 -25.88
CA ILE A 435 -26.62 5.81 -26.27
C ILE A 435 -27.17 4.82 -27.30
N MET A 436 -28.32 4.22 -27.04
CA MET A 436 -28.99 3.30 -27.96
C MET A 436 -29.34 3.98 -29.28
N GLY A 437 -29.93 5.18 -29.25
CA GLY A 437 -30.33 5.93 -30.44
C GLY A 437 -29.15 6.43 -31.31
N THR A 438 -27.93 6.36 -30.79
CA THR A 438 -26.69 6.70 -31.50
C THR A 438 -25.86 5.46 -31.85
N ASP A 439 -26.46 4.26 -31.84
CA ASP A 439 -25.83 2.97 -32.15
C ASP A 439 -24.52 2.73 -31.35
N GLU A 440 -24.45 3.21 -30.12
CA GLU A 440 -23.30 3.05 -29.21
C GLU A 440 -21.95 3.58 -29.80
N ARG A 441 -22.00 4.61 -30.65
CA ARG A 441 -20.83 5.13 -31.38
C ARG A 441 -20.14 6.31 -30.72
N TYR A 442 -20.71 6.85 -29.65
CA TYR A 442 -20.21 8.09 -29.06
C TYR A 442 -19.85 7.97 -27.58
N GLY A 443 -18.95 8.86 -27.17
CA GLY A 443 -18.53 8.99 -25.78
C GLY A 443 -19.39 9.98 -24.98
N ALA A 444 -19.06 10.10 -23.70
CA ALA A 444 -19.82 10.87 -22.72
C ALA A 444 -20.12 12.33 -23.15
N SER A 445 -19.19 13.02 -23.80
CA SER A 445 -19.40 14.42 -24.19
C SER A 445 -20.52 14.57 -25.22
N MET A 446 -20.54 13.72 -26.26
CA MET A 446 -21.57 13.77 -27.29
C MET A 446 -22.94 13.41 -26.72
N ILE A 447 -23.02 12.34 -25.92
CA ILE A 447 -24.25 11.90 -25.25
C ILE A 447 -24.78 13.02 -24.33
N THR A 448 -23.90 13.68 -23.59
CA THR A 448 -24.25 14.83 -22.74
C THR A 448 -24.86 15.97 -23.56
N SER A 449 -24.21 16.35 -24.67
CA SER A 449 -24.71 17.42 -25.55
C SER A 449 -26.08 17.09 -26.16
N ILE A 450 -26.32 15.82 -26.55
CA ILE A 450 -27.61 15.36 -27.08
C ILE A 450 -28.71 15.49 -26.02
N VAL A 451 -28.50 14.92 -24.81
CA VAL A 451 -29.54 14.95 -23.78
C VAL A 451 -29.81 16.37 -23.21
N ARG A 452 -28.84 17.29 -23.35
CA ARG A 452 -28.99 18.70 -23.03
C ARG A 452 -29.66 19.54 -24.14
N GLY A 453 -29.73 18.99 -25.35
CA GLY A 453 -30.33 19.71 -26.50
C GLY A 453 -29.39 20.75 -27.12
N GLU A 454 -28.07 20.52 -27.08
CA GLU A 454 -27.07 21.42 -27.67
C GLU A 454 -27.04 21.24 -29.19
N ARG A 455 -27.40 22.31 -29.93
CA ARG A 455 -27.40 22.30 -31.41
C ARG A 455 -26.02 22.60 -31.99
N THR A 456 -25.12 21.60 -31.92
CA THR A 456 -23.81 21.69 -32.58
C THR A 456 -23.90 21.18 -34.01
N ASP A 457 -23.04 21.70 -34.91
CA ASP A 457 -22.96 21.24 -36.32
C ASP A 457 -22.84 19.71 -36.42
N ARG A 458 -22.11 19.09 -35.51
CA ARG A 458 -21.90 17.64 -35.45
C ARG A 458 -23.17 16.87 -35.13
N ILE A 459 -23.98 17.36 -34.21
CA ILE A 459 -25.26 16.75 -33.82
C ILE A 459 -26.29 16.92 -34.94
N MET A 460 -26.35 18.10 -35.52
CA MET A 460 -27.27 18.43 -36.62
C MET A 460 -26.99 17.61 -37.86
N ARG A 461 -25.69 17.52 -38.28
CA ARG A 461 -25.30 16.71 -39.47
C ARG A 461 -25.55 15.20 -39.27
N ALA A 462 -25.48 14.71 -38.03
CA ALA A 462 -25.75 13.32 -37.70
C ALA A 462 -27.24 13.02 -37.49
N GLY A 463 -28.12 14.02 -37.51
CA GLY A 463 -29.57 13.87 -37.30
C GLY A 463 -29.94 13.52 -35.86
N HIS A 464 -29.07 13.74 -34.90
CA HIS A 464 -29.31 13.36 -33.50
C HIS A 464 -30.19 14.35 -32.75
N ASP A 465 -30.48 15.52 -33.31
CA ASP A 465 -31.48 16.47 -32.83
C ASP A 465 -32.91 15.98 -33.02
N ALA A 466 -33.12 14.97 -33.90
CA ALA A 466 -34.43 14.32 -34.09
C ALA A 466 -34.66 13.18 -33.07
N LEU A 467 -33.73 12.83 -32.23
CA LEU A 467 -33.90 11.78 -31.22
C LEU A 467 -34.94 12.23 -30.16
N PRO A 468 -35.84 11.34 -29.70
CA PRO A 468 -36.86 11.65 -28.68
C PRO A 468 -36.26 12.12 -27.35
N VAL A 469 -34.99 11.86 -27.12
CA VAL A 469 -34.24 12.21 -25.90
C VAL A 469 -33.49 13.54 -26.02
N PHE A 470 -33.52 14.20 -27.19
CA PHE A 470 -32.85 15.45 -27.40
C PHE A 470 -33.43 16.54 -26.49
N GLY A 471 -32.59 17.12 -25.63
CA GLY A 471 -32.99 18.20 -24.71
C GLY A 471 -33.78 17.74 -23.46
N LEU A 472 -33.98 16.43 -23.23
CA LEU A 472 -34.74 15.97 -22.05
C LEU A 472 -34.08 16.31 -20.69
N LEU A 473 -32.79 16.62 -20.67
CA LEU A 473 -32.02 17.01 -19.49
C LEU A 473 -31.40 18.41 -19.64
N SER A 474 -32.11 19.31 -20.35
CA SER A 474 -31.66 20.69 -20.59
C SER A 474 -31.50 21.52 -19.31
N ASP A 475 -32.23 21.19 -18.25
CA ASP A 475 -32.19 21.77 -16.92
C ASP A 475 -31.07 21.24 -16.03
N VAL A 476 -30.38 20.15 -16.45
CA VAL A 476 -29.27 19.55 -15.71
C VAL A 476 -27.95 20.07 -16.26
N ASP A 477 -27.04 20.49 -15.37
CA ASP A 477 -25.76 21.00 -15.78
C ASP A 477 -24.85 19.89 -16.38
N GLU A 478 -23.95 20.28 -17.29
CA GLU A 478 -23.08 19.38 -18.05
C GLU A 478 -22.22 18.49 -17.14
N LYS A 479 -21.72 19.05 -16.02
CA LYS A 479 -20.85 18.32 -15.09
C LYS A 479 -21.63 17.24 -14.35
N SER A 480 -22.87 17.51 -13.98
CA SER A 480 -23.76 16.54 -13.33
C SER A 480 -24.09 15.39 -14.26
N ILE A 481 -24.43 15.63 -15.53
CA ILE A 481 -24.71 14.56 -16.50
C ILE A 481 -23.45 13.71 -16.74
N LYS A 482 -22.28 14.33 -16.93
CA LYS A 482 -21.02 13.60 -17.07
C LYS A 482 -20.70 12.78 -15.80
N GLY A 483 -21.01 13.31 -14.64
CA GLY A 483 -20.89 12.60 -13.36
C GLY A 483 -21.79 11.36 -13.29
N LEU A 484 -23.06 11.48 -13.69
CA LEU A 484 -24.00 10.35 -13.78
C LEU A 484 -23.50 9.28 -14.77
N ILE A 485 -23.03 9.67 -15.96
CA ILE A 485 -22.48 8.72 -16.93
C ILE A 485 -21.31 7.94 -16.31
N GLN A 486 -20.38 8.61 -15.64
CA GLN A 486 -19.24 7.94 -14.97
C GLN A 486 -19.73 7.00 -13.88
N GLN A 487 -20.73 7.39 -13.10
CA GLN A 487 -21.33 6.53 -12.09
C GLN A 487 -22.01 5.30 -12.71
N PHE A 488 -22.70 5.46 -13.83
CA PHE A 488 -23.33 4.33 -14.53
C PHE A 488 -22.28 3.35 -15.09
N VAL A 489 -21.12 3.83 -15.53
CA VAL A 489 -19.98 2.99 -15.88
C VAL A 489 -19.45 2.25 -14.65
N ALA A 490 -19.21 2.98 -13.56
CA ALA A 490 -18.71 2.42 -12.31
C ALA A 490 -19.67 1.39 -11.67
N SER A 491 -20.97 1.59 -11.83
CA SER A 491 -22.02 0.69 -11.32
C SER A 491 -22.38 -0.46 -12.28
N GLY A 492 -21.70 -0.52 -13.45
CA GLY A 492 -21.86 -1.60 -14.41
C GLY A 492 -23.11 -1.52 -15.30
N TYR A 493 -23.83 -0.40 -15.32
CA TYR A 493 -24.92 -0.17 -16.28
C TYR A 493 -24.40 0.16 -17.68
N LEU A 494 -23.25 0.83 -17.75
CA LEU A 494 -22.59 1.16 -19.01
C LEU A 494 -21.21 0.53 -19.07
N ARG A 495 -20.72 0.29 -20.29
CA ARG A 495 -19.32 0.00 -20.58
C ARG A 495 -18.71 1.17 -21.31
N SER A 496 -17.46 1.49 -21.00
CA SER A 496 -16.66 2.45 -21.74
C SER A 496 -15.56 1.71 -22.49
N SER A 497 -15.43 1.93 -23.79
CA SER A 497 -14.32 1.34 -24.55
C SER A 497 -12.99 1.93 -24.09
N THR A 498 -11.90 1.20 -24.36
CA THR A 498 -10.53 1.64 -24.06
C THR A 498 -9.96 2.43 -25.24
N GLY A 499 -9.20 3.51 -24.96
CA GLY A 499 -8.52 4.31 -25.97
C GLY A 499 -8.61 5.81 -25.75
N LYS A 500 -8.09 6.56 -26.70
CA LYS A 500 -8.05 8.04 -26.66
C LYS A 500 -9.45 8.67 -26.69
N TYR A 501 -10.38 8.03 -27.41
CA TYR A 501 -11.78 8.47 -27.58
C TYR A 501 -12.72 7.35 -27.17
N PRO A 502 -12.96 7.16 -25.85
CA PRO A 502 -13.81 6.09 -25.37
C PRO A 502 -15.26 6.30 -25.82
N VAL A 503 -15.90 5.23 -26.29
CA VAL A 503 -17.32 5.18 -26.61
C VAL A 503 -18.09 4.42 -25.54
N LEU A 504 -19.36 4.72 -25.38
CA LEU A 504 -20.24 4.11 -24.38
C LEU A 504 -21.13 3.05 -25.01
N SER A 505 -21.28 1.92 -24.32
CA SER A 505 -22.23 0.86 -24.68
C SER A 505 -23.08 0.44 -23.49
N LEU A 506 -24.26 -0.11 -23.75
CA LEU A 506 -25.18 -0.59 -22.74
C LEU A 506 -24.75 -1.98 -22.22
N THR A 507 -25.21 -2.30 -21.01
CA THR A 507 -25.12 -3.66 -20.44
C THR A 507 -26.53 -4.20 -20.19
N ALA A 508 -26.64 -5.49 -19.90
CA ALA A 508 -27.90 -6.11 -19.50
C ALA A 508 -28.58 -5.35 -18.34
N GLY A 509 -27.77 -4.80 -17.39
CA GLY A 509 -28.30 -3.98 -16.29
C GLY A 509 -28.96 -2.68 -16.75
N ALA A 510 -28.47 -2.05 -17.84
CA ALA A 510 -29.13 -0.87 -18.42
C ALA A 510 -30.44 -1.24 -19.14
N GLU A 511 -30.48 -2.41 -19.78
CA GLU A 511 -31.69 -2.93 -20.43
C GLU A 511 -32.81 -3.18 -19.41
N GLU A 512 -32.51 -3.73 -18.23
CA GLU A 512 -33.44 -3.88 -17.12
C GLU A 512 -34.03 -2.53 -16.66
N VAL A 513 -33.21 -1.48 -16.60
CA VAL A 513 -33.65 -0.13 -16.25
C VAL A 513 -34.56 0.46 -17.34
N LEU A 514 -34.20 0.28 -18.62
CA LEU A 514 -35.00 0.73 -19.75
C LEU A 514 -36.35 0.03 -19.79
N ALA A 515 -36.39 -1.28 -19.50
CA ALA A 515 -37.61 -2.08 -19.39
C ALA A 515 -38.48 -1.71 -18.17
N GLY A 516 -37.94 -0.94 -17.22
CA GLY A 516 -38.67 -0.54 -16.01
C GLY A 516 -38.64 -1.55 -14.87
N HIS A 517 -37.84 -2.61 -14.99
CA HIS A 517 -37.70 -3.65 -13.96
C HIS A 517 -36.76 -3.26 -12.83
N LYS A 518 -35.98 -2.18 -13.01
CA LYS A 518 -34.98 -1.73 -12.03
C LYS A 518 -34.94 -0.20 -11.95
N GLU A 519 -34.83 0.31 -10.75
CA GLU A 519 -34.58 1.72 -10.48
C GLU A 519 -33.10 1.97 -10.23
N VAL A 520 -32.66 3.21 -10.48
CA VAL A 520 -31.28 3.67 -10.26
C VAL A 520 -31.26 4.75 -9.20
N GLU A 521 -30.51 4.50 -8.14
CA GLU A 521 -30.29 5.47 -7.07
C GLU A 521 -28.87 6.05 -7.13
N GLU A 522 -28.74 7.35 -6.90
CA GLU A 522 -27.49 8.05 -6.67
C GLU A 522 -27.36 8.41 -5.19
N ILE A 523 -26.15 8.20 -4.62
CA ILE A 523 -25.83 8.72 -3.29
C ILE A 523 -25.19 10.10 -3.48
N ARG A 524 -25.94 11.16 -3.22
CA ARG A 524 -25.40 12.53 -3.19
C ARG A 524 -24.73 12.78 -1.85
N GLN A 525 -23.41 12.84 -1.86
CA GLN A 525 -22.64 13.17 -0.65
C GLN A 525 -22.79 14.66 -0.35
N HIS A 526 -23.40 15.01 0.78
CA HIS A 526 -23.35 16.36 1.32
C HIS A 526 -21.98 16.61 1.94
N VAL A 527 -21.08 17.25 1.20
CA VAL A 527 -19.84 17.78 1.78
C VAL A 527 -20.20 19.09 2.49
N SER A 528 -20.64 18.99 3.74
CA SER A 528 -20.71 20.15 4.62
C SER A 528 -19.27 20.52 5.01
N VAL A 529 -18.66 21.42 4.24
CA VAL A 529 -17.52 22.19 4.75
C VAL A 529 -18.12 23.15 5.77
N PRO A 530 -17.82 23.03 7.08
CA PRO A 530 -18.39 23.94 8.07
C PRO A 530 -17.98 25.37 7.72
N SER A 531 -18.97 26.22 7.42
CA SER A 531 -18.74 27.65 7.27
C SER A 531 -18.30 28.22 8.62
N ARG A 532 -17.54 29.30 8.59
CA ARG A 532 -16.86 29.94 9.73
C ARG A 532 -17.77 30.44 10.86
N THR A 533 -19.07 30.18 10.81
CA THR A 533 -20.05 30.69 11.78
C THR A 533 -21.04 29.58 12.17
N SER A 534 -20.67 28.76 13.13
CA SER A 534 -21.61 28.25 14.15
C SER A 534 -20.81 27.44 15.20
N ARG A 535 -20.70 28.03 16.39
CA ARG A 535 -20.50 27.27 17.63
C ARG A 535 -21.79 26.46 17.84
N SER A 536 -21.81 25.22 17.46
CA SER A 536 -22.82 24.26 17.92
C SER A 536 -22.09 23.05 18.47
N THR A 537 -22.34 22.82 19.75
CA THR A 537 -22.03 21.62 20.50
C THR A 537 -22.53 20.39 19.76
N SER A 538 -21.68 19.72 19.02
CA SER A 538 -21.94 18.38 18.54
C SER A 538 -21.33 17.38 19.50
N THR A 539 -22.20 16.68 20.21
CA THR A 539 -21.91 15.52 21.04
C THR A 539 -21.34 14.41 20.16
N THR A 540 -20.03 14.34 20.10
CA THR A 540 -19.30 13.24 19.44
C THR A 540 -19.53 11.97 20.25
N LEU A 541 -20.03 10.93 19.60
CA LEU A 541 -19.96 9.55 20.09
C LEU A 541 -18.49 9.15 20.21
N ARG A 542 -17.84 9.60 21.27
CA ARG A 542 -16.60 9.01 21.74
C ARG A 542 -16.94 7.64 22.30
N GLY A 543 -16.50 6.59 21.59
CA GLY A 543 -16.32 5.31 22.25
C GLY A 543 -15.53 5.55 23.54
N LYS A 544 -16.07 5.11 24.67
CA LYS A 544 -15.45 5.20 26.00
C LYS A 544 -14.05 4.57 25.96
N SER A 545 -13.02 5.36 25.69
CA SER A 545 -11.68 5.05 26.17
C SER A 545 -11.65 5.49 27.63
N SER A 546 -11.43 4.54 28.52
CA SER A 546 -11.25 4.75 29.95
C SER A 546 -10.23 5.88 30.19
N SER A 547 -10.63 6.90 30.93
CA SER A 547 -9.88 8.14 31.19
C SER A 547 -8.62 7.98 32.04
N GLY A 548 -8.13 6.76 32.29
CA GLY A 548 -6.90 6.48 33.03
C GLY A 548 -5.72 5.96 32.21
N SER A 549 -5.93 5.45 30.98
CA SER A 549 -4.85 4.86 30.17
C SER A 549 -4.21 5.84 29.19
N GLY A 550 -4.90 6.91 28.78
CA GLY A 550 -4.41 7.87 27.80
C GLY A 550 -3.20 8.67 28.26
N GLY A 551 -3.11 9.02 29.53
CA GLY A 551 -1.98 9.75 30.10
C GLY A 551 -0.73 8.88 30.23
N LEU A 552 -0.86 7.64 30.69
CA LEU A 552 0.26 6.70 30.77
C LEU A 552 0.79 6.32 29.39
N PHE A 553 -0.09 6.10 28.40
CA PHE A 553 0.34 5.85 27.02
C PHE A 553 1.23 6.98 26.48
N GLU A 554 0.81 8.24 26.65
CA GLU A 554 1.62 9.39 26.18
C GLU A 554 2.92 9.52 26.97
N HIS A 555 2.93 9.23 28.27
CA HIS A 555 4.15 9.17 29.08
C HIS A 555 5.12 8.10 28.56
N LEU A 556 4.65 6.89 28.28
CA LEU A 556 5.46 5.81 27.70
C LEU A 556 5.94 6.13 26.29
N ARG A 557 5.14 6.82 25.48
CA ARG A 557 5.52 7.29 24.15
C ARG A 557 6.66 8.30 24.20
N GLN A 558 6.63 9.25 25.13
CA GLN A 558 7.72 10.19 25.36
C GLN A 558 8.97 9.50 25.91
N HIS A 559 8.81 8.52 26.80
CA HIS A 559 9.90 7.70 27.30
C HIS A 559 10.59 6.92 26.18
N ARG A 560 9.81 6.25 25.34
CA ARG A 560 10.30 5.57 24.14
C ARG A 560 11.09 6.50 23.23
N LYS A 561 10.58 7.71 22.98
CA LYS A 561 11.25 8.72 22.15
C LYS A 561 12.62 9.08 22.69
N ARG A 562 12.75 9.35 24.00
CA ARG A 562 14.04 9.64 24.67
C ARG A 562 15.04 8.47 24.54
N LEU A 563 14.56 7.23 24.70
CA LEU A 563 15.40 6.03 24.52
C LEU A 563 15.86 5.86 23.07
N ALA A 564 14.98 6.11 22.12
CA ALA A 564 15.27 6.03 20.70
C ALA A 564 16.32 7.05 20.26
N GLU A 565 16.19 8.31 20.71
CA GLU A 565 17.17 9.38 20.48
C GLU A 565 18.56 9.02 21.03
N LYS A 566 18.64 8.49 22.26
CA LYS A 566 19.91 8.04 22.86
C LYS A 566 20.55 6.87 22.10
N ALA A 567 19.73 5.99 21.53
CA ALA A 567 20.20 4.79 20.83
C ALA A 567 20.44 5.03 19.32
N GLY A 568 20.12 6.22 18.77
CA GLY A 568 20.17 6.50 17.34
C GLY A 568 19.18 5.64 16.52
N LEU A 569 18.07 5.25 17.12
CA LEU A 569 17.07 4.37 16.54
C LEU A 569 15.74 5.10 16.32
N ARG A 570 14.92 4.58 15.43
CA ARG A 570 13.55 5.04 15.27
C ARG A 570 12.67 4.56 16.43
N PRO A 571 11.78 5.41 16.99
CA PRO A 571 10.97 5.04 18.15
C PRO A 571 10.18 3.74 18.02
N TYR A 572 9.55 3.51 16.86
CA TYR A 572 8.75 2.30 16.62
C TYR A 572 9.57 1.00 16.57
N LEU A 573 10.89 1.07 16.35
CA LEU A 573 11.77 -0.10 16.39
C LEU A 573 11.98 -0.62 17.82
N ILE A 574 11.89 0.25 18.84
CA ILE A 574 11.91 -0.16 20.24
C ILE A 574 10.63 -0.93 20.54
N PHE A 575 9.48 -0.26 20.55
CA PHE A 575 8.16 -0.85 20.65
C PHE A 575 7.15 -0.12 19.77
N PRO A 576 6.28 -0.81 19.03
CA PRO A 576 5.16 -0.17 18.31
C PRO A 576 4.13 0.38 19.32
N ASP A 577 3.27 1.29 18.87
CA ASP A 577 2.25 1.92 19.72
C ASP A 577 1.29 0.90 20.34
N THR A 578 1.00 -0.22 19.65
CA THR A 578 0.17 -1.31 20.18
C THR A 578 0.76 -1.90 21.44
N VAL A 579 2.08 -2.13 21.49
CA VAL A 579 2.77 -2.61 22.70
C VAL A 579 2.67 -1.56 23.82
N LEU A 580 2.82 -0.27 23.50
CA LEU A 580 2.69 0.79 24.52
C LEU A 580 1.26 0.89 25.06
N ILE A 581 0.25 0.68 24.22
CA ILE A 581 -1.17 0.62 24.64
C ILE A 581 -1.38 -0.56 25.58
N ASP A 582 -0.88 -1.75 25.21
CA ASP A 582 -0.98 -2.95 26.05
C ASP A 582 -0.27 -2.74 27.39
N LEU A 583 0.93 -2.16 27.40
CA LEU A 583 1.67 -1.80 28.62
C LEU A 583 0.92 -0.78 29.47
N ALA A 584 0.29 0.23 28.87
CA ALA A 584 -0.49 1.23 29.58
C ALA A 584 -1.77 0.64 30.22
N ASN A 585 -2.36 -0.37 29.57
CA ASN A 585 -3.56 -1.06 30.07
C ASN A 585 -3.21 -2.10 31.14
N LEU A 586 -2.18 -2.92 30.92
CA LEU A 586 -1.79 -4.02 31.81
C LEU A 586 -1.00 -3.55 33.03
N ARG A 587 -0.25 -2.44 32.90
CA ARG A 587 0.64 -1.86 33.93
C ARG A 587 1.52 -2.92 34.60
N PRO A 588 2.35 -3.66 33.86
CA PRO A 588 3.18 -4.71 34.42
C PRO A 588 4.12 -4.15 35.50
N THR A 589 4.35 -4.92 36.55
CA THR A 589 5.21 -4.58 37.70
C THR A 589 6.51 -5.38 37.71
N THR A 590 6.55 -6.48 36.96
CA THR A 590 7.70 -7.39 36.87
C THR A 590 8.16 -7.60 35.45
N LEU A 591 9.43 -7.98 35.24
CA LEU A 591 9.96 -8.34 33.92
C LEU A 591 9.22 -9.54 33.31
N GLY A 592 8.73 -10.46 34.12
CA GLY A 592 7.93 -11.61 33.68
C GLY A 592 6.61 -11.16 33.06
N GLU A 593 5.86 -10.31 33.78
CA GLU A 593 4.61 -9.72 33.25
C GLU A 593 4.86 -8.89 31.99
N PHE A 594 5.94 -8.09 31.97
CA PHE A 594 6.32 -7.29 30.81
C PHE A 594 6.64 -8.18 29.61
N GLY A 595 7.35 -9.29 29.82
CA GLY A 595 7.70 -10.25 28.75
C GLY A 595 6.51 -10.96 28.14
N ASN A 596 5.39 -11.08 28.87
CA ASN A 596 4.15 -11.67 28.38
C ASN A 596 3.36 -10.74 27.46
N VAL A 597 3.74 -9.46 27.34
CA VAL A 597 3.08 -8.51 26.43
C VAL A 597 3.42 -8.88 25.00
N LYS A 598 2.38 -9.05 24.19
CA LYS A 598 2.51 -9.43 22.76
C LYS A 598 3.41 -8.46 21.99
N GLY A 599 4.45 -9.00 21.34
CA GLY A 599 5.40 -8.19 20.58
C GLY A 599 6.65 -7.75 21.36
N VAL A 600 6.80 -8.22 22.61
CA VAL A 600 8.00 -8.05 23.41
C VAL A 600 8.87 -9.30 23.28
N GLY A 601 9.86 -9.25 22.38
CA GLY A 601 10.86 -10.32 22.25
C GLY A 601 11.94 -10.24 23.33
N GLU A 602 12.64 -11.36 23.57
CA GLU A 602 13.65 -11.50 24.64
C GLU A 602 14.74 -10.42 24.60
N ALA A 603 15.27 -10.10 23.41
CA ALA A 603 16.29 -9.06 23.24
C ALA A 603 15.80 -7.67 23.68
N LYS A 604 14.56 -7.31 23.33
CA LYS A 604 13.95 -6.02 23.70
C LYS A 604 13.58 -5.98 25.18
N LEU A 605 13.10 -7.10 25.73
CA LEU A 605 12.82 -7.23 27.16
C LEU A 605 14.10 -6.98 27.97
N LYS A 606 15.19 -7.66 27.62
CA LYS A 606 16.47 -7.52 28.32
C LYS A 606 17.04 -6.10 28.21
N LYS A 607 16.89 -5.44 27.04
CA LYS A 607 17.48 -4.13 26.78
C LYS A 607 16.64 -2.97 27.33
N TYR A 608 15.32 -3.05 27.27
CA TYR A 608 14.43 -1.93 27.55
C TYR A 608 13.43 -2.18 28.69
N GLY A 609 13.19 -3.46 29.07
CA GLY A 609 12.14 -3.84 30.01
C GLY A 609 12.20 -3.10 31.34
N LEU A 610 13.38 -3.06 31.99
CA LEU A 610 13.56 -2.36 33.27
C LEU A 610 13.26 -0.86 33.18
N SER A 611 13.71 -0.21 32.11
CA SER A 611 13.49 1.22 31.91
C SER A 611 12.02 1.58 31.71
N PHE A 612 11.25 0.71 31.04
CA PHE A 612 9.81 0.91 30.87
C PHE A 612 9.02 0.58 32.13
N LEU A 613 9.41 -0.45 32.91
CA LEU A 613 8.81 -0.74 34.23
C LEU A 613 8.98 0.44 35.18
N GLN A 614 10.17 1.03 35.19
CA GLN A 614 10.43 2.24 35.97
C GLN A 614 9.53 3.40 35.52
N ALA A 615 9.42 3.64 34.22
CA ALA A 615 8.54 4.68 33.69
C ALA A 615 7.05 4.45 34.02
N ILE A 616 6.60 3.19 34.08
CA ILE A 616 5.24 2.84 34.51
C ILE A 616 5.05 3.14 35.99
N ALA A 617 6.04 2.78 36.83
CA ALA A 617 5.99 3.00 38.28
C ALA A 617 6.06 4.48 38.67
N GLU A 618 6.84 5.28 37.95
CA GLU A 618 6.99 6.73 38.17
C GLU A 618 5.77 7.55 37.72
N TYR A 619 4.90 6.98 36.89
CA TYR A 619 3.72 7.67 36.41
C TYR A 619 2.69 7.87 37.51
N LYS A 620 2.58 9.10 38.02
CA LYS A 620 1.54 9.56 38.93
C LYS A 620 0.40 10.16 38.10
N GLY A 621 -0.56 9.31 37.70
CA GLY A 621 -1.71 9.69 36.91
C GLY A 621 -2.78 10.43 37.62
#